data_54e4dc8cfb26a576503ecbaf2119cc5b
#
_entry.id   54e4dc8cfb26a576503ecbaf2119cc5b
#
_cell.length_a   1.000
_cell.length_b   1.000
_cell.length_c   1.000
_cell.angle_alpha   90.00
_cell.angle_beta   90.00
_cell.angle_gamma   90.00
#
_symmetry.space_group_name_H-M   'P 1'
#
loop_
_entity.id
_entity.type
_entity.pdbx_description
1 polymer ?
#
loop_
_entity_poly.entity_id
_entity_poly.type
_entity_poly.pdbx_seq_one_letter_code
_entity_poly.pdbx_strand_id
1 'polypeptide(L)'
;YYLYNFIEKEVNNLNQNNDFKSSYKRWLLENIILIDILKKNKDIYCVLDEGIIHKIFIIFSLKANNKIFVNRALEFVDNYKNIYMIKTDLKKIKKRYSQKIIKNDGFIYENNQQIAKEYNNFMNFNKLISKKLKYKTIIN
;
A
#
# COMPACT_ATOMS: atom_id res chain seq x y z
N TYR A 1 -12.36 -11.90 7.13
CA TYR A 1 -11.24 -12.87 7.07
C TYR A 1 -10.87 -13.31 5.66
N TYR A 2 -11.77 -13.27 4.65
CA TYR A 2 -11.45 -13.70 3.27
C TYR A 2 -10.27 -12.92 2.65
N LEU A 3 -10.24 -11.59 2.80
CA LEU A 3 -9.12 -10.77 2.32
C LEU A 3 -7.80 -11.17 2.97
N TYR A 4 -7.79 -11.43 4.29
CA TYR A 4 -6.60 -11.87 4.99
C TYR A 4 -6.08 -13.18 4.41
N ASN A 5 -6.91 -14.21 4.32
CA ASN A 5 -6.52 -15.53 3.82
C ASN A 5 -6.02 -15.46 2.36
N PHE A 6 -6.67 -14.63 1.54
CA PHE A 6 -6.25 -14.41 0.17
C PHE A 6 -4.85 -13.77 0.10
N ILE A 7 -4.62 -12.68 0.84
CA ILE A 7 -3.33 -11.99 0.83
C ILE A 7 -2.25 -12.84 1.52
N GLU A 8 -2.57 -13.53 2.61
CA GLU A 8 -1.61 -14.42 3.30
C GLU A 8 -1.06 -15.49 2.36
N LYS A 9 -1.90 -16.13 1.55
CA LYS A 9 -1.47 -17.08 0.52
C LYS A 9 -0.49 -16.44 -0.46
N GLU A 10 -0.78 -15.22 -0.90
CA GLU A 10 0.08 -14.48 -1.82
C GLU A 10 1.42 -14.10 -1.18
N VAL A 11 1.42 -13.70 0.10
CA VAL A 11 2.63 -13.37 0.89
C VAL A 11 3.51 -14.59 1.08
N ASN A 12 2.93 -15.74 1.40
CA ASN A 12 3.69 -16.98 1.59
C ASN A 12 4.44 -17.39 0.32
N ASN A 13 3.90 -17.06 -0.86
CA ASN A 13 4.50 -17.34 -2.16
C ASN A 13 5.50 -16.27 -2.64
N LEU A 14 5.77 -15.22 -1.85
CA LEU A 14 6.77 -14.22 -2.20
C LEU A 14 8.18 -14.78 -1.98
N ASN A 15 9.11 -14.36 -2.84
CA ASN A 15 10.55 -14.57 -2.62
C ASN A 15 11.10 -13.52 -1.65
N GLN A 16 10.67 -13.60 -0.39
CA GLN A 16 11.05 -12.71 0.71
C GLN A 16 11.38 -13.57 1.94
N ASN A 17 12.19 -13.02 2.85
CA ASN A 17 12.53 -13.72 4.09
C ASN A 17 11.31 -13.87 5.03
N ASN A 18 11.43 -14.75 6.01
CA ASN A 18 10.35 -15.07 6.94
C ASN A 18 9.97 -13.87 7.84
N ASP A 19 10.94 -13.03 8.21
CA ASP A 19 10.69 -11.86 9.05
C ASP A 19 9.81 -10.85 8.33
N PHE A 20 10.09 -10.58 7.05
CA PHE A 20 9.23 -9.75 6.21
C PHE A 20 7.81 -10.33 6.14
N LYS A 21 7.68 -11.63 5.82
CA LYS A 21 6.38 -12.30 5.68
C LYS A 21 5.57 -12.23 6.97
N SER A 22 6.21 -12.47 8.11
CA SER A 22 5.57 -12.43 9.43
C SER A 22 5.12 -11.02 9.80
N SER A 23 6.00 -10.03 9.62
CA SER A 23 5.69 -8.62 9.88
C SER A 23 4.56 -8.13 8.99
N TYR A 24 4.60 -8.47 7.71
CA TYR A 24 3.56 -8.09 6.75
C TYR A 24 2.18 -8.66 7.13
N LYS A 25 2.12 -9.96 7.48
CA LYS A 25 0.87 -10.62 7.90
C LYS A 25 0.30 -9.98 9.16
N ARG A 26 1.15 -9.66 10.14
CA ARG A 26 0.74 -8.96 11.35
C ARG A 26 0.16 -7.58 11.02
N TRP A 27 0.84 -6.76 10.25
CA TRP A 27 0.36 -5.42 9.86
C TRP A 27 -0.95 -5.48 9.06
N LEU A 28 -1.12 -6.48 8.20
CA LEU A 28 -2.37 -6.68 7.49
C LEU A 28 -3.51 -7.01 8.44
N LEU A 29 -3.29 -7.91 9.40
CA LEU A 29 -4.29 -8.32 10.39
C LEU A 29 -4.68 -7.14 11.27
N GLU A 30 -3.72 -6.37 11.76
CA GLU A 30 -3.94 -5.14 12.55
C GLU A 30 -4.84 -4.15 11.79
N ASN A 31 -4.58 -3.92 10.50
CA ASN A 31 -5.42 -3.07 9.66
C ASN A 31 -6.86 -3.60 9.52
N ILE A 32 -7.03 -4.90 9.31
CA ILE A 32 -8.37 -5.52 9.19
C ILE A 32 -9.14 -5.38 10.49
N ILE A 33 -8.51 -5.67 11.63
CA ILE A 33 -9.13 -5.55 12.96
C ILE A 33 -9.54 -4.10 13.23
N LEU A 34 -8.64 -3.14 12.95
CA LEU A 34 -8.93 -1.72 13.14
C LEU A 34 -10.13 -1.28 12.30
N ILE A 35 -10.21 -1.71 11.05
CA ILE A 35 -11.36 -1.39 10.19
C ILE A 35 -12.65 -1.99 10.73
N ASP A 36 -12.62 -3.21 11.25
CA ASP A 36 -13.80 -3.85 11.85
C ASP A 36 -14.25 -3.11 13.12
N ILE A 37 -13.30 -2.62 13.92
CA ILE A 37 -13.60 -1.77 15.08
C ILE A 37 -14.25 -0.46 14.62
N LEU A 38 -13.69 0.21 13.64
CA LEU A 38 -14.20 1.49 13.11
C LEU A 38 -15.58 1.35 12.48
N LYS A 39 -15.88 0.22 11.82
CA LYS A 39 -17.21 -0.06 11.26
C LYS A 39 -18.29 -0.20 12.35
N LYS A 40 -17.91 -0.73 13.51
CA LYS A 40 -18.83 -0.91 14.66
C LYS A 40 -19.05 0.39 15.44
N ASN A 41 -18.09 1.32 15.41
CA ASN A 41 -18.11 2.56 16.18
C ASN A 41 -18.28 3.74 15.21
N LYS A 42 -19.52 4.07 14.88
CA LYS A 42 -19.86 5.10 13.85
C LYS A 42 -19.42 6.51 14.22
N ASP A 43 -19.19 6.78 15.48
CA ASP A 43 -18.82 8.09 16.02
C ASP A 43 -17.29 8.32 16.04
N ILE A 44 -16.51 7.30 15.66
CA ILE A 44 -15.06 7.38 15.61
C ILE A 44 -14.60 7.65 14.18
N TYR A 45 -13.87 8.75 13.99
CA TYR A 45 -13.19 9.06 12.74
C TYR A 45 -11.70 8.76 12.88
N CYS A 46 -11.16 7.99 11.95
CA CYS A 46 -9.75 7.63 11.92
C CYS A 46 -9.18 7.80 10.51
N VAL A 47 -7.98 8.36 10.43
CA VAL A 47 -7.19 8.40 9.19
C VAL A 47 -6.16 7.29 9.26
N LEU A 48 -6.26 6.34 8.33
CA LEU A 48 -5.28 5.27 8.19
C LEU A 48 -4.26 5.71 7.14
N ASP A 49 -3.03 6.02 7.57
CA ASP A 49 -1.94 6.40 6.68
C ASP A 49 -1.54 5.20 5.80
N GLU A 50 -1.11 4.11 6.38
CA GLU A 50 -0.76 2.90 5.65
C GLU A 50 -1.88 1.84 5.68
N GLY A 51 -3.06 2.18 5.16
CA GLY A 51 -4.22 1.29 5.14
C GLY A 51 -4.06 0.08 4.20
N ILE A 52 -5.13 -0.71 4.08
CA ILE A 52 -5.15 -1.95 3.26
C ILE A 52 -4.74 -1.70 1.81
N ILE A 53 -5.09 -0.56 1.21
CA ILE A 53 -4.70 -0.23 -0.17
C ILE A 53 -3.18 -0.18 -0.29
N HIS A 54 -2.48 0.38 0.70
CA HIS A 54 -1.02 0.38 0.74
C HIS A 54 -0.45 -1.04 0.84
N LYS A 55 -1.06 -1.90 1.64
CA LYS A 55 -0.64 -3.31 1.74
C LYS A 55 -0.82 -4.06 0.41
N ILE A 56 -1.92 -3.84 -0.29
CA ILE A 56 -2.13 -4.40 -1.64
C ILE A 56 -1.07 -3.87 -2.62
N PHE A 57 -0.70 -2.59 -2.54
CA PHE A 57 0.36 -2.00 -3.36
C PHE A 57 1.72 -2.66 -3.15
N ILE A 58 2.11 -2.94 -1.90
CA ILE A 58 3.37 -3.63 -1.59
C ILE A 58 3.45 -4.98 -2.31
N ILE A 59 2.41 -5.80 -2.21
CA ILE A 59 2.37 -7.11 -2.91
C ILE A 59 2.40 -6.95 -4.42
N PHE A 60 1.67 -5.96 -4.94
CA PHE A 60 1.67 -5.65 -6.37
C PHE A 60 3.08 -5.33 -6.88
N SER A 61 3.83 -4.50 -6.16
CA SER A 61 5.22 -4.15 -6.50
C SER A 61 6.15 -5.36 -6.45
N LEU A 62 6.00 -6.21 -5.43
CA LEU A 62 6.83 -7.40 -5.25
C LEU A 62 6.52 -8.53 -6.24
N LYS A 63 5.30 -8.58 -6.78
CA LYS A 63 4.84 -9.58 -7.76
C LYS A 63 4.89 -9.09 -9.21
N ALA A 64 5.87 -8.27 -9.55
CA ALA A 64 6.07 -7.76 -10.92
C ALA A 64 4.78 -7.14 -11.53
N ASN A 65 4.09 -6.33 -10.74
CA ASN A 65 2.87 -5.63 -11.15
C ASN A 65 1.69 -6.54 -11.55
N ASN A 66 1.45 -7.58 -10.78
CA ASN A 66 0.39 -8.55 -11.05
C ASN A 66 -1.01 -7.92 -10.93
N LYS A 67 -1.60 -7.62 -12.09
CA LYS A 67 -2.93 -6.99 -12.20
C LYS A 67 -4.06 -7.91 -11.72
N ILE A 68 -3.93 -9.23 -11.91
CA ILE A 68 -4.94 -10.21 -11.50
C ILE A 68 -5.04 -10.21 -9.96
N PHE A 69 -3.90 -10.18 -9.28
CA PHE A 69 -3.86 -10.05 -7.83
C PHE A 69 -4.61 -8.81 -7.34
N VAL A 70 -4.29 -7.63 -7.91
CA VAL A 70 -4.94 -6.37 -7.52
C VAL A 70 -6.45 -6.44 -7.73
N ASN A 71 -6.89 -6.91 -8.89
CA ASN A 71 -8.32 -7.01 -9.20
C ASN A 71 -9.08 -7.88 -8.20
N ARG A 72 -8.51 -9.02 -7.81
CA ARG A 72 -9.09 -9.90 -6.79
C ARG A 72 -9.05 -9.29 -5.39
N ALA A 73 -7.93 -8.68 -5.01
CA ALA A 73 -7.81 -8.03 -3.70
C ALA A 73 -8.84 -6.90 -3.53
N LEU A 74 -9.10 -6.13 -4.60
CA LEU A 74 -10.07 -5.04 -4.57
C LEU A 74 -11.53 -5.49 -4.46
N GLU A 75 -11.87 -6.73 -4.86
CA GLU A 75 -13.20 -7.29 -4.64
C GLU A 75 -13.60 -7.38 -3.15
N PHE A 76 -12.59 -7.47 -2.26
CA PHE A 76 -12.79 -7.50 -0.82
C PHE A 76 -12.78 -6.11 -0.16
N VAL A 77 -12.50 -5.05 -0.94
CA VAL A 77 -12.29 -3.68 -0.42
C VAL A 77 -13.47 -2.75 -0.72
N ASP A 78 -14.57 -3.26 -1.27
CA ASP A 78 -15.70 -2.51 -1.85
C ASP A 78 -16.42 -1.50 -0.91
N ASN A 79 -16.05 -1.41 0.36
CA ASN A 79 -16.79 -0.59 1.34
C ASN A 79 -15.99 0.59 1.92
N TYR A 80 -14.84 0.98 1.35
CA TYR A 80 -14.10 2.15 1.82
C TYR A 80 -14.69 3.44 1.27
N LYS A 81 -15.29 4.25 2.15
CA LYS A 81 -16.00 5.48 1.72
C LYS A 81 -15.09 6.65 1.37
N ASN A 82 -13.91 6.75 1.97
CA ASN A 82 -13.02 7.89 1.79
C ASN A 82 -11.56 7.42 1.60
N ILE A 83 -11.18 7.22 0.36
CA ILE A 83 -9.78 6.97 0.00
C ILE A 83 -9.18 8.27 -0.50
N TYR A 84 -8.06 8.66 0.08
CA TYR A 84 -7.27 9.81 -0.35
C TYR A 84 -5.95 9.33 -0.92
N MET A 85 -5.59 9.84 -2.06
CA MET A 85 -4.32 9.56 -2.71
C MET A 85 -3.48 10.81 -2.78
N ILE A 86 -2.29 10.77 -2.19
CA ILE A 86 -1.34 11.87 -2.26
C ILE A 86 -0.46 11.66 -3.48
N LYS A 87 -0.54 12.59 -4.45
CA LYS A 87 0.30 12.60 -5.64
C LYS A 87 1.41 13.62 -5.48
N THR A 88 2.64 13.18 -5.58
CA THR A 88 3.84 14.02 -5.49
C THR A 88 4.70 13.85 -6.73
N ASP A 89 5.35 14.92 -7.18
CA ASP A 89 6.30 14.88 -8.30
C ASP A 89 7.53 14.01 -7.95
N LEU A 90 8.01 13.24 -8.92
CA LEU A 90 9.18 12.37 -8.76
C LEU A 90 10.44 13.17 -8.34
N LYS A 91 10.61 14.41 -8.83
CA LYS A 91 11.71 15.30 -8.42
C LYS A 91 11.66 15.61 -6.93
N LYS A 92 10.46 15.94 -6.42
CA LYS A 92 10.25 16.22 -4.99
C LYS A 92 10.52 14.97 -4.15
N ILE A 93 10.10 13.79 -4.61
CA ILE A 93 10.38 12.53 -3.94
C ILE A 93 11.88 12.29 -3.85
N LYS A 94 12.61 12.36 -4.96
CA LYS A 94 14.07 12.19 -5.00
C LYS A 94 14.78 13.16 -4.06
N LYS A 95 14.39 14.44 -4.05
CA LYS A 95 14.95 15.46 -3.15
C LYS A 95 14.72 15.10 -1.68
N ARG A 96 13.52 14.64 -1.31
CA ARG A 96 13.22 14.24 0.07
C ARG A 96 14.04 13.01 0.50
N TYR A 97 14.22 12.03 -0.39
CA TYR A 97 15.04 10.85 -0.09
C TYR A 97 16.51 11.20 0.08
N SER A 98 17.09 12.05 -0.77
CA SER A 98 18.47 12.50 -0.59
C SER A 98 18.68 13.21 0.76
N GLN A 99 17.70 14.00 1.21
CA GLN A 99 17.74 14.64 2.53
C GLN A 99 17.63 13.62 3.69
N LYS A 100 16.84 12.55 3.54
CA LYS A 100 16.75 11.47 4.54
C LYS A 100 18.06 10.68 4.64
N ILE A 101 18.72 10.39 3.52
CA ILE A 101 20.04 9.75 3.49
C ILE A 101 21.04 10.57 4.33
N ILE A 102 21.08 11.89 4.12
CA ILE A 102 21.96 12.80 4.88
C ILE A 102 21.66 12.75 6.39
N LYS A 103 20.39 12.62 6.76
CA LYS A 103 19.95 12.59 8.17
C LYS A 103 19.99 11.19 8.80
N ASN A 104 20.33 10.17 8.03
CA ASN A 104 20.28 8.76 8.45
C ASN A 104 18.92 8.35 9.04
N ASP A 105 17.83 8.89 8.50
CA ASP A 105 16.47 8.80 9.03
C ASP A 105 15.58 7.93 8.13
N GLY A 106 15.14 6.81 8.66
CA GLY A 106 14.13 5.94 8.07
C GLY A 106 14.63 4.99 6.96
N PHE A 107 13.67 4.40 6.22
CA PHE A 107 13.93 3.47 5.12
C PHE A 107 14.58 4.20 3.94
N ILE A 108 15.76 3.75 3.54
CA ILE A 108 16.58 4.38 2.49
C ILE A 108 16.53 3.50 1.24
N TYR A 109 16.14 4.08 0.10
CA TYR A 109 16.38 3.44 -1.19
C TYR A 109 17.87 3.52 -1.54
N GLU A 110 18.42 2.41 -2.03
CA GLU A 110 19.83 2.32 -2.35
C GLU A 110 20.26 3.30 -3.44
N ASN A 111 19.33 3.64 -4.36
CA ASN A 111 19.63 4.55 -5.46
C ASN A 111 18.39 5.19 -6.10
N ASN A 112 18.63 6.19 -6.94
CA ASN A 112 17.60 6.91 -7.69
C ASN A 112 16.80 6.03 -8.67
N GLN A 113 17.35 4.90 -9.13
CA GLN A 113 16.65 3.98 -10.03
C GLN A 113 15.56 3.21 -9.29
N GLN A 114 15.82 2.78 -8.04
CA GLN A 114 14.82 2.16 -7.20
C GLN A 114 13.66 3.12 -6.91
N ILE A 115 13.97 4.38 -6.58
CA ILE A 115 12.92 5.39 -6.36
C ILE A 115 12.06 5.56 -7.62
N ALA A 116 12.67 5.64 -8.79
CA ALA A 116 11.94 5.78 -10.05
C ALA A 116 11.09 4.52 -10.35
N LYS A 117 11.62 3.33 -10.08
CA LYS A 117 10.90 2.06 -10.25
C LYS A 117 9.66 2.00 -9.36
N GLU A 118 9.82 2.32 -8.06
CA GLU A 118 8.69 2.32 -7.11
C GLU A 118 7.65 3.39 -7.46
N TYR A 119 8.09 4.56 -7.90
CA TYR A 119 7.18 5.59 -8.39
C TYR A 119 6.36 5.10 -9.59
N ASN A 120 7.00 4.44 -10.56
CA ASN A 120 6.31 3.89 -11.73
C ASN A 120 5.35 2.76 -11.34
N ASN A 121 5.73 1.89 -10.39
CA ASN A 121 4.86 0.87 -9.84
C ASN A 121 3.62 1.50 -9.19
N PHE A 122 3.82 2.55 -8.41
CA PHE A 122 2.74 3.30 -7.78
C PHE A 122 1.79 3.93 -8.82
N MET A 123 2.33 4.55 -9.87
CA MET A 123 1.51 5.13 -10.95
C MET A 123 0.71 4.07 -11.71
N ASN A 124 1.30 2.90 -11.95
CA ASN A 124 0.60 1.77 -12.58
C ASN A 124 -0.50 1.21 -11.68
N PHE A 125 -0.21 1.05 -10.39
CA PHE A 125 -1.19 0.64 -9.40
C PHE A 125 -2.37 1.61 -9.34
N ASN A 126 -2.10 2.92 -9.32
CA ASN A 126 -3.13 3.95 -9.32
C ASN A 126 -4.05 3.87 -10.53
N LYS A 127 -3.52 3.62 -11.72
CA LYS A 127 -4.32 3.42 -12.93
C LYS A 127 -5.25 2.21 -12.82
N LEU A 128 -4.85 1.17 -12.06
CA LEU A 128 -5.69 0.00 -11.83
C LEU A 128 -6.81 0.29 -10.83
N ILE A 129 -6.46 0.88 -9.69
CA ILE A 129 -7.45 1.11 -8.63
C ILE A 129 -8.46 2.20 -9.00
N SER A 130 -8.06 3.22 -9.78
CA SER A 130 -8.96 4.30 -10.23
C SER A 130 -10.15 3.81 -11.06
N LYS A 131 -10.05 2.63 -11.67
CA LYS A 131 -11.13 2.00 -12.41
C LYS A 131 -12.20 1.36 -11.51
N LYS A 132 -11.83 1.03 -10.27
CA LYS A 132 -12.68 0.29 -9.33
C LYS A 132 -13.06 1.08 -8.09
N LEU A 133 -12.16 1.92 -7.60
CA LEU A 133 -12.35 2.68 -6.37
C LEU A 133 -12.48 4.17 -6.67
N LYS A 134 -13.48 4.80 -6.06
CA LYS A 134 -13.58 6.27 -6.04
C LYS A 134 -12.64 6.81 -4.98
N TYR A 135 -11.69 7.64 -5.36
CA TYR A 135 -10.78 8.31 -4.43
C TYR A 135 -10.59 9.78 -4.79
N LYS A 136 -10.20 10.57 -3.80
CA LYS A 136 -9.83 11.97 -3.98
C LYS A 136 -8.32 12.09 -4.11
N THR A 137 -7.83 12.81 -5.11
CA THR A 137 -6.40 13.07 -5.28
C THR A 137 -6.03 14.37 -4.59
N ILE A 138 -5.01 14.32 -3.73
CA ILE A 138 -4.36 15.50 -3.15
C ILE A 138 -3.03 15.67 -3.87
N ILE A 139 -2.81 16.83 -4.48
CA ILE A 139 -1.56 17.19 -5.15
C ILE A 139 -0.69 17.94 -4.14
N ASN A 140 0.53 17.44 -3.92
CA ASN A 140 1.51 18.03 -3.01
C ASN A 140 2.78 18.47 -3.76
#